data_ac5ec326dbdbfb7f3b2e43d9b3728ead
#
_entry.id   ac5ec326dbdbfb7f3b2e43d9b3728ead
#
_cell.length_a   1.000
_cell.length_b   1.000
_cell.length_c   1.000
_cell.angle_alpha   90.00
_cell.angle_beta   90.00
_cell.angle_gamma   90.00
#
_symmetry.space_group_name_H-M   'P 1'
#
loop_
_entity.id
_entity.type
_entity.pdbx_description
1 polymer ?
#
loop_
_entity_poly.entity_id
_entity_poly.type
_entity_poly.pdbx_seq_one_letter_code
_entity_poly.pdbx_strand_id
1 'polypeptide(L)'
;MVRAVRFAATLGFTIEGRTFRAIQTQAPTITRISWERIGEEITRILTEGGARRGFELLDASGLLKILLPEIEATKGVEQSPDFHPEGDVFTHTILTLGRLGRPTETLAYGCLLHDVAKPVCIQKEDDRVTFYGHPEKGAEMAVEILKRLKRSRAVWERVAYLVRSHLRHTQAPRMRLSTLKRFLGEEGIEGLLDLVRIDGLSANGNLQHYYFCKRKLSELKEEEIHPEPLLRGRDLIAMGFSPGPVFQKILREVEEAQLEGEIGSRDEALAWVGERYKRSP
;
A
#
# COMPACT_ATOMS: atom_id res chain seq x y z
N MET A 1 26.26 -10.48 10.03
CA MET A 1 26.10 -10.35 8.55
C MET A 1 25.17 -9.17 8.23
N VAL A 2 23.85 -9.21 8.47
CA VAL A 2 22.91 -8.12 8.11
C VAL A 2 23.32 -6.78 8.73
N ARG A 3 23.79 -6.76 9.98
CA ARG A 3 24.33 -5.55 10.64
C ARG A 3 25.54 -4.93 9.92
N ALA A 4 26.41 -5.74 9.34
CA ALA A 4 27.53 -5.21 8.54
C ALA A 4 27.02 -4.56 7.25
N VAL A 5 26.02 -5.19 6.58
CA VAL A 5 25.33 -4.62 5.43
C VAL A 5 24.69 -3.29 5.80
N ARG A 6 23.95 -3.23 6.91
CA ARG A 6 23.34 -1.99 7.38
C ARG A 6 24.37 -0.86 7.58
N PHE A 7 25.44 -1.11 8.32
CA PHE A 7 26.45 -0.08 8.54
C PHE A 7 27.09 0.40 7.22
N ALA A 8 27.38 -0.53 6.30
CA ALA A 8 27.90 -0.15 5.00
C ALA A 8 26.90 0.72 4.21
N ALA A 9 25.59 0.39 4.29
CA ALA A 9 24.53 1.11 3.59
C ALA A 9 24.25 2.49 4.19
N THR A 10 24.08 2.56 5.52
CA THR A 10 23.64 3.80 6.21
C THR A 10 24.78 4.79 6.43
N LEU A 11 26.03 4.32 6.59
CA LEU A 11 27.20 5.17 6.85
C LEU A 11 28.08 5.36 5.61
N GLY A 12 27.71 4.78 4.48
CA GLY A 12 28.49 4.89 3.25
C GLY A 12 29.81 4.09 3.24
N PHE A 13 29.98 3.13 4.18
CA PHE A 13 31.21 2.36 4.27
C PHE A 13 31.30 1.28 3.20
N THR A 14 32.53 0.92 2.83
CA THR A 14 32.80 -0.26 2.01
C THR A 14 33.13 -1.43 2.92
N ILE A 15 32.48 -2.58 2.68
CA ILE A 15 32.82 -3.82 3.39
C ILE A 15 34.12 -4.35 2.79
N GLU A 16 35.11 -4.60 3.64
CA GLU A 16 36.39 -5.17 3.21
C GLU A 16 36.18 -6.52 2.52
N GLY A 17 36.93 -6.76 1.42
CA GLY A 17 36.67 -7.88 0.52
C GLY A 17 36.74 -9.28 1.15
N ARG A 18 37.60 -9.52 2.15
CA ARG A 18 37.60 -10.79 2.90
C ARG A 18 36.38 -10.94 3.77
N THR A 19 35.95 -9.86 4.42
CA THR A 19 34.75 -9.80 5.22
C THR A 19 33.51 -10.05 4.36
N PHE A 20 33.44 -9.45 3.15
CA PHE A 20 32.34 -9.66 2.24
C PHE A 20 32.24 -11.12 1.75
N ARG A 21 33.37 -11.71 1.35
CA ARG A 21 33.42 -13.15 1.02
C ARG A 21 33.02 -14.05 2.19
N ALA A 22 33.42 -13.70 3.42
CA ALA A 22 33.00 -14.44 4.60
C ALA A 22 31.48 -14.36 4.80
N ILE A 23 30.85 -13.18 4.54
CA ILE A 23 29.39 -13.02 4.58
C ILE A 23 28.74 -13.93 3.54
N GLN A 24 29.23 -13.93 2.29
CA GLN A 24 28.71 -14.80 1.23
C GLN A 24 28.76 -16.28 1.60
N THR A 25 29.91 -16.75 2.10
CA THR A 25 30.11 -18.15 2.51
C THR A 25 29.20 -18.54 3.70
N GLN A 26 28.99 -17.62 4.64
CA GLN A 26 28.22 -17.85 5.84
C GLN A 26 26.73 -17.51 5.70
N ALA A 27 26.31 -16.93 4.58
CA ALA A 27 24.93 -16.52 4.35
C ALA A 27 23.91 -17.64 4.69
N PRO A 28 24.11 -18.92 4.35
CA PRO A 28 23.17 -20.00 4.69
C PRO A 28 22.95 -20.19 6.20
N THR A 29 23.86 -19.73 7.05
CA THR A 29 23.74 -19.85 8.50
C THR A 29 22.92 -18.73 9.16
N ILE A 30 22.47 -17.72 8.39
CA ILE A 30 21.77 -16.56 8.91
C ILE A 30 20.46 -16.91 9.62
N THR A 31 19.80 -17.99 9.20
CA THR A 31 18.56 -18.50 9.80
C THR A 31 18.71 -19.02 11.24
N ARG A 32 19.96 -19.16 11.74
CA ARG A 32 20.25 -19.45 13.16
C ARG A 32 20.04 -18.22 14.06
N ILE A 33 19.93 -17.05 13.48
CA ILE A 33 19.65 -15.79 14.21
C ILE A 33 18.14 -15.61 14.31
N SER A 34 17.66 -15.10 15.45
CA SER A 34 16.23 -14.85 15.62
C SER A 34 15.67 -13.88 14.59
N TRP A 35 14.47 -14.11 14.13
CA TRP A 35 13.80 -13.29 13.13
C TRP A 35 13.51 -11.87 13.63
N GLU A 36 13.38 -11.66 14.95
CA GLU A 36 13.28 -10.33 15.56
C GLU A 36 14.50 -9.48 15.24
N ARG A 37 15.70 -10.04 15.46
CA ARG A 37 16.98 -9.33 15.21
C ARG A 37 17.19 -9.09 13.73
N ILE A 38 16.83 -10.06 12.88
CA ILE A 38 16.89 -9.91 11.42
C ILE A 38 15.95 -8.81 10.97
N GLY A 39 14.69 -8.84 11.43
CA GLY A 39 13.68 -7.86 11.10
C GLY A 39 14.06 -6.45 11.55
N GLU A 40 14.66 -6.32 12.74
CA GLU A 40 15.18 -5.04 13.23
C GLU A 40 16.26 -4.45 12.32
N GLU A 41 17.25 -5.24 11.91
CA GLU A 41 18.32 -4.77 11.01
C GLU A 41 17.77 -4.43 9.61
N ILE A 42 16.81 -5.20 9.07
CA ILE A 42 16.13 -4.90 7.80
C ILE A 42 15.35 -3.59 7.91
N THR A 43 14.55 -3.41 8.97
CA THR A 43 13.81 -2.16 9.21
C THR A 43 14.76 -0.96 9.24
N ARG A 44 15.88 -1.07 9.95
CA ARG A 44 16.86 0.00 10.02
C ARG A 44 17.55 0.28 8.69
N ILE A 45 17.83 -0.73 7.86
CA ILE A 45 18.30 -0.53 6.48
C ILE A 45 17.29 0.31 5.70
N LEU A 46 16.01 0.01 5.83
CA LEU A 46 14.93 0.68 5.10
C LEU A 46 14.71 2.13 5.57
N THR A 47 14.85 2.40 6.88
CA THR A 47 14.41 3.67 7.49
C THR A 47 15.54 4.64 7.82
N GLU A 48 16.80 4.21 7.86
CA GLU A 48 17.95 5.05 8.25
C GLU A 48 18.71 5.67 7.06
N GLY A 49 18.13 5.66 5.85
CA GLY A 49 18.70 6.33 4.66
C GLY A 49 19.64 5.49 3.81
N GLY A 50 19.64 4.17 4.00
CA GLY A 50 20.51 3.25 3.26
C GLY A 50 19.76 2.20 2.44
N ALA A 51 18.47 2.37 2.19
CA ALA A 51 17.58 1.33 1.67
C ALA A 51 18.08 0.71 0.35
N ARG A 52 18.28 1.51 -0.69
CA ARG A 52 18.77 1.02 -1.98
C ARG A 52 20.06 0.24 -1.85
N ARG A 53 21.10 0.88 -1.31
CA ARG A 53 22.43 0.26 -1.15
C ARG A 53 22.39 -0.98 -0.27
N GLY A 54 21.56 -0.95 0.79
CA GLY A 54 21.38 -2.08 1.70
C GLY A 54 20.81 -3.30 0.98
N PHE A 55 19.81 -3.11 0.13
CA PHE A 55 19.21 -4.20 -0.63
C PHE A 55 20.12 -4.70 -1.77
N GLU A 56 20.86 -3.81 -2.45
CA GLU A 56 21.92 -4.19 -3.38
C GLU A 56 23.01 -5.05 -2.69
N LEU A 57 23.41 -4.71 -1.46
CA LEU A 57 24.38 -5.48 -0.68
C LEU A 57 23.81 -6.81 -0.14
N LEU A 58 22.55 -6.83 0.29
CA LEU A 58 21.86 -8.07 0.68
C LEU A 58 21.79 -9.04 -0.50
N ASP A 59 21.51 -8.53 -1.68
CA ASP A 59 21.50 -9.29 -2.91
C ASP A 59 22.88 -9.84 -3.26
N ALA A 60 23.88 -8.97 -3.43
CA ALA A 60 25.24 -9.33 -3.79
C ALA A 60 25.88 -10.31 -2.79
N SER A 61 25.49 -10.27 -1.53
CA SER A 61 25.96 -11.20 -0.49
C SER A 61 25.20 -12.53 -0.43
N GLY A 62 24.13 -12.70 -1.21
CA GLY A 62 23.26 -13.88 -1.17
C GLY A 62 22.37 -13.96 0.05
N LEU A 63 22.34 -12.93 0.89
CA LEU A 63 21.43 -12.86 2.05
C LEU A 63 19.98 -12.63 1.62
N LEU A 64 19.75 -11.88 0.54
CA LEU A 64 18.40 -11.52 0.08
C LEU A 64 17.54 -12.76 -0.18
N LYS A 65 18.06 -13.71 -0.97
CA LYS A 65 17.34 -14.96 -1.34
C LYS A 65 16.96 -15.83 -0.14
N ILE A 66 17.67 -15.68 0.99
CA ILE A 66 17.41 -16.47 2.21
C ILE A 66 16.43 -15.74 3.11
N LEU A 67 16.54 -14.43 3.24
CA LEU A 67 15.76 -13.61 4.16
C LEU A 67 14.41 -13.20 3.55
N LEU A 68 14.43 -12.84 2.27
CA LEU A 68 13.29 -12.34 1.51
C LEU A 68 13.24 -12.99 0.11
N PRO A 69 13.02 -14.32 0.05
CA PRO A 69 12.96 -15.05 -1.22
C PRO A 69 11.86 -14.52 -2.14
N GLU A 70 10.82 -13.89 -1.59
CA GLU A 70 9.73 -13.28 -2.35
C GLU A 70 10.24 -12.06 -3.16
N ILE A 71 11.16 -11.27 -2.60
CA ILE A 71 11.79 -10.15 -3.33
C ILE A 71 12.82 -10.69 -4.34
N GLU A 72 13.57 -11.73 -3.99
CA GLU A 72 14.46 -12.41 -4.95
C GLU A 72 13.70 -12.91 -6.19
N ALA A 73 12.48 -13.43 -6.00
CA ALA A 73 11.65 -13.95 -7.07
C ALA A 73 11.16 -12.87 -8.06
N THR A 74 11.27 -11.57 -7.71
CA THR A 74 10.91 -10.48 -8.61
C THR A 74 11.94 -10.20 -9.70
N LYS A 75 13.13 -10.80 -9.61
CA LYS A 75 14.19 -10.69 -10.62
C LYS A 75 13.79 -11.35 -11.93
N GLY A 76 14.04 -10.67 -13.03
CA GLY A 76 13.71 -11.15 -14.38
C GLY A 76 12.20 -11.20 -14.69
N VAL A 77 11.36 -10.67 -13.81
CA VAL A 77 9.93 -10.50 -14.08
C VAL A 77 9.75 -9.22 -14.88
N GLU A 78 9.71 -9.38 -16.20
CA GLU A 78 9.58 -8.28 -17.15
C GLU A 78 8.24 -7.55 -16.98
N GLN A 79 8.26 -6.24 -17.19
CA GLN A 79 7.11 -5.35 -17.13
C GLN A 79 6.93 -4.63 -18.47
N SER A 80 5.74 -4.02 -18.69
CA SER A 80 5.53 -3.20 -19.88
C SER A 80 6.48 -2.00 -19.91
N PRO A 81 7.30 -1.83 -20.95
CA PRO A 81 8.22 -0.71 -21.07
C PRO A 81 7.53 0.67 -21.09
N ASP A 82 6.26 0.73 -21.49
CA ASP A 82 5.48 1.97 -21.50
C ASP A 82 5.27 2.55 -20.10
N PHE A 83 5.16 1.68 -19.10
CA PHE A 83 4.96 2.05 -17.70
C PHE A 83 6.23 1.93 -16.88
N HIS A 84 7.10 0.97 -17.19
CA HIS A 84 8.30 0.60 -16.47
C HIS A 84 9.54 0.53 -17.40
N PRO A 85 9.99 1.69 -17.90
CA PRO A 85 11.17 1.72 -18.78
C PRO A 85 12.47 1.32 -18.06
N GLU A 86 12.45 1.28 -16.73
CA GLU A 86 13.58 0.89 -15.88
C GLU A 86 13.90 -0.61 -15.91
N GLY A 87 12.97 -1.46 -16.35
CA GLY A 87 13.19 -2.90 -16.51
C GLY A 87 12.27 -3.80 -15.69
N ASP A 88 12.87 -4.82 -15.04
CA ASP A 88 12.13 -5.83 -14.28
C ASP A 88 11.63 -5.31 -12.92
N VAL A 89 10.75 -6.10 -12.27
CA VAL A 89 10.12 -5.74 -10.99
C VAL A 89 11.17 -5.52 -9.89
N PHE A 90 12.27 -6.30 -9.88
CA PHE A 90 13.33 -6.14 -8.89
C PHE A 90 14.03 -4.79 -9.06
N THR A 91 14.40 -4.45 -10.29
CA THR A 91 15.06 -3.17 -10.62
C THR A 91 14.18 -2.00 -10.22
N HIS A 92 12.86 -2.07 -10.54
CA HIS A 92 11.89 -1.08 -10.11
C HIS A 92 11.85 -0.93 -8.57
N THR A 93 11.79 -2.06 -7.84
CA THR A 93 11.80 -2.07 -6.37
C THR A 93 13.06 -1.39 -5.81
N ILE A 94 14.24 -1.69 -6.36
CA ILE A 94 15.52 -1.08 -5.93
C ILE A 94 15.52 0.44 -6.20
N LEU A 95 14.99 0.89 -7.33
CA LEU A 95 14.85 2.32 -7.64
C LEU A 95 13.87 3.01 -6.68
N THR A 96 12.76 2.37 -6.37
CA THR A 96 11.77 2.84 -5.39
C THR A 96 12.39 3.01 -4.00
N LEU A 97 13.18 2.03 -3.55
CA LEU A 97 13.94 2.13 -2.30
C LEU A 97 14.98 3.27 -2.33
N GLY A 98 15.55 3.58 -3.50
CA GLY A 98 16.49 4.68 -3.67
C GLY A 98 15.90 6.07 -3.48
N ARG A 99 14.58 6.20 -3.55
CA ARG A 99 13.85 7.45 -3.31
C ARG A 99 13.41 7.65 -1.86
N LEU A 100 13.60 6.63 -1.03
CA LEU A 100 13.35 6.72 0.40
C LEU A 100 14.47 7.53 1.07
N GLY A 101 14.08 8.56 1.80
CA GLY A 101 14.99 9.27 2.71
C GLY A 101 15.01 8.59 4.09
N ARG A 102 14.26 9.16 5.03
CA ARG A 102 13.99 8.57 6.35
C ARG A 102 12.49 8.37 6.52
N PRO A 103 11.92 7.35 5.87
CA PRO A 103 10.50 7.10 5.88
C PRO A 103 10.04 6.51 7.22
N THR A 104 8.72 6.49 7.44
CA THR A 104 8.13 5.62 8.46
C THR A 104 8.36 4.16 8.09
N GLU A 105 8.34 3.27 9.09
CA GLU A 105 8.47 1.83 8.88
C GLU A 105 7.41 1.30 7.89
N THR A 106 6.17 1.77 8.01
CA THR A 106 5.06 1.35 7.15
C THR A 106 5.24 1.77 5.69
N LEU A 107 5.67 3.01 5.44
CA LEU A 107 5.96 3.48 4.08
C LEU A 107 7.13 2.72 3.46
N ALA A 108 8.18 2.48 4.24
CA ALA A 108 9.37 1.77 3.77
C ALA A 108 9.06 0.33 3.34
N TYR A 109 8.30 -0.41 4.16
CA TYR A 109 7.83 -1.75 3.79
C TYR A 109 6.77 -1.71 2.69
N GLY A 110 5.92 -0.69 2.64
CA GLY A 110 5.01 -0.47 1.52
C GLY A 110 5.76 -0.38 0.18
N CYS A 111 6.80 0.45 0.12
CA CYS A 111 7.66 0.59 -1.06
C CYS A 111 8.42 -0.70 -1.41
N LEU A 112 8.86 -1.48 -0.42
CA LEU A 112 9.53 -2.75 -0.65
C LEU A 112 8.60 -3.83 -1.22
N LEU A 113 7.32 -3.85 -0.78
CA LEU A 113 6.41 -4.98 -0.94
C LEU A 113 5.24 -4.72 -1.89
N HIS A 114 5.06 -3.49 -2.44
CA HIS A 114 3.87 -3.17 -3.25
C HIS A 114 3.68 -4.11 -4.45
N ASP A 115 4.78 -4.52 -5.06
CA ASP A 115 4.82 -5.37 -6.25
C ASP A 115 5.26 -6.81 -6.00
N VAL A 116 5.36 -7.23 -4.74
CA VAL A 116 5.92 -8.53 -4.33
C VAL A 116 5.18 -9.74 -4.94
N ALA A 117 3.91 -9.59 -5.28
CA ALA A 117 3.11 -10.66 -5.87
C ALA A 117 3.11 -10.69 -7.40
N LYS A 118 3.76 -9.76 -8.10
CA LYS A 118 3.83 -9.81 -9.58
C LYS A 118 4.35 -11.13 -10.12
N PRO A 119 5.40 -11.77 -9.54
CA PRO A 119 5.88 -13.07 -10.01
C PRO A 119 4.82 -14.19 -9.99
N VAL A 120 3.93 -14.19 -9.00
CA VAL A 120 2.89 -15.22 -8.83
C VAL A 120 1.58 -14.88 -9.54
N CYS A 121 1.43 -13.62 -9.97
CA CYS A 121 0.25 -13.12 -10.68
C CYS A 121 0.51 -12.87 -12.17
N ILE A 122 1.72 -13.21 -12.67
CA ILE A 122 2.08 -12.98 -14.07
C ILE A 122 1.19 -13.78 -15.01
N GLN A 123 0.63 -13.10 -16.00
CA GLN A 123 -0.10 -13.69 -17.12
C GLN A 123 0.50 -13.14 -18.41
N LYS A 124 0.78 -14.04 -19.35
CA LYS A 124 1.29 -13.69 -20.68
C LYS A 124 0.23 -14.04 -21.70
N GLU A 125 -0.30 -13.02 -22.36
CA GLU A 125 -1.25 -13.16 -23.45
C GLU A 125 -0.67 -12.43 -24.67
N ASP A 126 -0.35 -13.17 -25.71
CA ASP A 126 0.35 -12.69 -26.90
C ASP A 126 1.60 -11.88 -26.52
N ASP A 127 1.67 -10.60 -26.90
CA ASP A 127 2.78 -9.69 -26.60
C ASP A 127 2.58 -8.86 -25.30
N ARG A 128 1.58 -9.20 -24.49
CA ARG A 128 1.26 -8.44 -23.27
C ARG A 128 1.53 -9.24 -22.01
N VAL A 129 2.20 -8.59 -21.06
CA VAL A 129 2.36 -9.09 -19.71
C VAL A 129 1.43 -8.33 -18.78
N THR A 130 0.63 -9.06 -18.01
CA THR A 130 -0.31 -8.51 -17.03
C THR A 130 -0.13 -9.17 -15.68
N PHE A 131 -0.60 -8.51 -14.61
CA PHE A 131 -0.42 -8.96 -13.23
C PHE A 131 -1.74 -8.80 -12.45
N TYR A 132 -2.84 -9.30 -12.99
CA TYR A 132 -4.15 -9.14 -12.36
C TYR A 132 -4.18 -9.72 -10.96
N GLY A 133 -4.74 -8.96 -10.01
CA GLY A 133 -4.88 -9.36 -8.62
C GLY A 133 -3.60 -9.28 -7.77
N HIS A 134 -2.48 -8.75 -8.32
CA HIS A 134 -1.25 -8.63 -7.54
C HIS A 134 -1.38 -7.70 -6.32
N PRO A 135 -2.22 -6.65 -6.26
CA PRO A 135 -2.37 -5.85 -5.05
C PRO A 135 -2.97 -6.65 -3.89
N GLU A 136 -4.02 -7.42 -4.15
CA GLU A 136 -4.68 -8.27 -3.16
C GLU A 136 -3.73 -9.39 -2.69
N LYS A 137 -3.15 -10.11 -3.64
CA LYS A 137 -2.19 -11.18 -3.34
C LYS A 137 -0.94 -10.66 -2.66
N GLY A 138 -0.45 -9.51 -3.08
CA GLY A 138 0.69 -8.81 -2.48
C GLY A 138 0.43 -8.44 -1.03
N ALA A 139 -0.77 -7.96 -0.71
CA ALA A 139 -1.16 -7.65 0.66
C ALA A 139 -1.13 -8.90 1.57
N GLU A 140 -1.60 -10.06 1.09
CA GLU A 140 -1.51 -11.32 1.83
C GLU A 140 -0.04 -11.72 2.06
N MET A 141 0.78 -11.68 1.00
CA MET A 141 2.21 -12.00 1.08
C MET A 141 2.95 -11.04 2.01
N ALA A 142 2.65 -9.74 1.97
CA ALA A 142 3.24 -8.74 2.85
C ALA A 142 2.98 -9.03 4.33
N VAL A 143 1.75 -9.45 4.68
CA VAL A 143 1.40 -9.87 6.05
C VAL A 143 2.28 -11.04 6.50
N GLU A 144 2.44 -12.08 5.67
CA GLU A 144 3.24 -13.26 6.04
C GLU A 144 4.74 -12.93 6.15
N ILE A 145 5.27 -12.09 5.25
CA ILE A 145 6.65 -11.61 5.32
C ILE A 145 6.89 -10.82 6.63
N LEU A 146 5.99 -9.89 6.96
CA LEU A 146 6.14 -9.04 8.14
C LEU A 146 5.94 -9.80 9.45
N LYS A 147 5.06 -10.80 9.49
CA LYS A 147 4.95 -11.74 10.61
C LYS A 147 6.24 -12.55 10.77
N ARG A 148 6.82 -13.06 9.69
CA ARG A 148 8.12 -13.77 9.70
C ARG A 148 9.21 -12.85 10.27
N LEU A 149 9.25 -11.57 9.86
CA LEU A 149 10.16 -10.56 10.36
C LEU A 149 9.80 -10.03 11.76
N LYS A 150 8.77 -10.59 12.40
CA LYS A 150 8.33 -10.23 13.77
C LYS A 150 7.94 -8.75 13.92
N ARG A 151 7.33 -8.18 12.89
CA ARG A 151 6.78 -6.82 12.98
C ARG A 151 5.44 -6.82 13.70
N SER A 152 5.09 -5.68 14.29
CA SER A 152 3.83 -5.53 15.06
C SER A 152 2.60 -5.63 14.15
N ARG A 153 1.46 -5.94 14.76
CA ARG A 153 0.18 -6.03 14.07
C ARG A 153 -0.18 -4.71 13.36
N ALA A 154 0.01 -3.58 14.02
CA ALA A 154 -0.24 -2.27 13.43
C ALA A 154 0.59 -2.02 12.16
N VAL A 155 1.86 -2.47 12.14
CA VAL A 155 2.73 -2.34 10.98
C VAL A 155 2.23 -3.20 9.81
N TRP A 156 2.01 -4.51 10.01
CA TRP A 156 1.62 -5.36 8.88
C TRP A 156 0.20 -5.09 8.38
N GLU A 157 -0.75 -4.66 9.23
CA GLU A 157 -2.09 -4.22 8.77
C GLU A 157 -1.99 -2.96 7.91
N ARG A 158 -1.18 -1.98 8.33
CA ARG A 158 -0.99 -0.74 7.56
C ARG A 158 -0.25 -1.00 6.24
N VAL A 159 0.79 -1.82 6.23
CA VAL A 159 1.50 -2.19 5.00
C VAL A 159 0.59 -2.97 4.05
N ALA A 160 -0.22 -3.90 4.55
CA ALA A 160 -1.19 -4.61 3.73
C ALA A 160 -2.22 -3.66 3.08
N TYR A 161 -2.66 -2.62 3.81
CA TYR A 161 -3.49 -1.56 3.25
C TYR A 161 -2.76 -0.83 2.10
N LEU A 162 -1.53 -0.39 2.31
CA LEU A 162 -0.73 0.30 1.29
C LEU A 162 -0.57 -0.56 0.02
N VAL A 163 -0.17 -1.82 0.20
CA VAL A 163 0.04 -2.76 -0.91
C VAL A 163 -1.26 -3.03 -1.66
N ARG A 164 -2.38 -3.29 -0.96
CA ARG A 164 -3.68 -3.54 -1.60
C ARG A 164 -4.19 -2.34 -2.37
N SER A 165 -3.91 -1.14 -1.88
CA SER A 165 -4.55 0.08 -2.38
C SER A 165 -3.67 0.88 -3.36
N HIS A 166 -2.41 0.48 -3.60
CA HIS A 166 -1.45 1.32 -4.34
C HIS A 166 -1.90 1.70 -5.76
N LEU A 167 -2.74 0.90 -6.42
CA LEU A 167 -3.26 1.21 -7.75
C LEU A 167 -4.60 1.96 -7.75
N ARG A 168 -5.31 2.08 -6.59
CA ARG A 168 -6.66 2.67 -6.54
C ARG A 168 -6.70 4.13 -6.99
N HIS A 169 -5.62 4.87 -6.77
CA HIS A 169 -5.48 6.27 -7.19
C HIS A 169 -5.65 6.46 -8.70
N THR A 170 -5.34 5.45 -9.53
CA THR A 170 -5.48 5.51 -10.99
C THR A 170 -6.92 5.65 -11.44
N GLN A 171 -7.86 5.18 -10.63
CA GLN A 171 -9.30 5.28 -10.88
C GLN A 171 -9.93 6.56 -10.30
N ALA A 172 -9.21 7.28 -9.43
CA ALA A 172 -9.74 8.45 -8.72
C ALA A 172 -10.41 9.50 -9.63
N PRO A 173 -9.87 9.85 -10.82
CA PRO A 173 -10.53 10.81 -11.71
C PRO A 173 -11.88 10.36 -12.29
N ARG A 174 -12.17 9.04 -12.23
CA ARG A 174 -13.40 8.43 -12.76
C ARG A 174 -14.37 8.02 -11.65
N MET A 175 -13.99 8.17 -10.39
CA MET A 175 -14.84 7.87 -9.25
C MET A 175 -15.99 8.86 -9.15
N ARG A 176 -17.18 8.38 -8.72
CA ARG A 176 -18.25 9.26 -8.26
C ARG A 176 -17.76 10.04 -7.04
N LEU A 177 -18.36 11.20 -6.78
CA LEU A 177 -17.93 12.09 -5.69
C LEU A 177 -17.96 11.39 -4.32
N SER A 178 -19.01 10.64 -4.03
CA SER A 178 -19.13 9.84 -2.79
C SER A 178 -18.01 8.82 -2.64
N THR A 179 -17.68 8.10 -3.73
CA THR A 179 -16.59 7.12 -3.74
C THR A 179 -15.23 7.78 -3.57
N LEU A 180 -15.03 8.93 -4.24
CA LEU A 180 -13.80 9.70 -4.11
C LEU A 180 -13.61 10.24 -2.70
N LYS A 181 -14.65 10.82 -2.10
CA LYS A 181 -14.62 11.32 -0.71
C LYS A 181 -14.29 10.19 0.27
N ARG A 182 -14.93 9.02 0.15
CA ARG A 182 -14.60 7.85 0.99
C ARG A 182 -13.15 7.40 0.79
N PHE A 183 -12.68 7.33 -0.46
CA PHE A 183 -11.29 6.97 -0.75
C PHE A 183 -10.29 7.95 -0.13
N LEU A 184 -10.53 9.25 -0.30
CA LEU A 184 -9.66 10.30 0.25
C LEU A 184 -9.77 10.42 1.78
N GLY A 185 -10.88 9.99 2.37
CA GLY A 185 -11.09 9.94 3.82
C GLY A 185 -10.57 8.68 4.50
N GLU A 186 -10.02 7.71 3.77
CA GLU A 186 -9.49 6.50 4.39
C GLU A 186 -8.32 6.82 5.33
N GLU A 187 -8.35 6.21 6.51
CA GLU A 187 -7.22 6.32 7.44
C GLU A 187 -5.91 5.86 6.76
N GLY A 188 -4.92 6.76 6.73
CA GLY A 188 -3.61 6.50 6.10
C GLY A 188 -3.52 6.81 4.62
N ILE A 189 -4.49 7.53 4.07
CA ILE A 189 -4.45 8.00 2.68
C ILE A 189 -3.17 8.78 2.34
N GLU A 190 -2.65 9.58 3.27
CA GLU A 190 -1.39 10.32 3.06
C GLU A 190 -0.21 9.35 2.82
N GLY A 191 -0.10 8.29 3.64
CA GLY A 191 0.93 7.26 3.42
C GLY A 191 0.77 6.50 2.11
N LEU A 192 -0.48 6.29 1.67
CA LEU A 192 -0.76 5.71 0.35
C LEU A 192 -0.33 6.66 -0.77
N LEU A 193 -0.63 7.93 -0.67
CA LEU A 193 -0.22 8.93 -1.67
C LEU A 193 1.30 9.13 -1.69
N ASP A 194 1.99 9.02 -0.55
CA ASP A 194 3.45 9.02 -0.50
C ASP A 194 4.04 7.81 -1.24
N LEU A 195 3.50 6.60 -1.02
CA LEU A 195 3.88 5.40 -1.76
C LEU A 195 3.68 5.60 -3.27
N VAL A 196 2.49 6.02 -3.68
CA VAL A 196 2.13 6.25 -5.09
C VAL A 196 3.06 7.27 -5.76
N ARG A 197 3.43 8.35 -5.05
CA ARG A 197 4.38 9.34 -5.55
C ARG A 197 5.77 8.76 -5.76
N ILE A 198 6.25 7.97 -4.79
CA ILE A 198 7.58 7.35 -4.86
C ILE A 198 7.62 6.32 -5.99
N ASP A 199 6.60 5.48 -6.10
CA ASP A 199 6.41 4.48 -7.14
C ASP A 199 6.40 5.14 -8.54
N GLY A 200 5.53 6.09 -8.78
CA GLY A 200 5.43 6.81 -10.05
C GLY A 200 6.72 7.51 -10.46
N LEU A 201 7.44 8.13 -9.49
CA LEU A 201 8.76 8.72 -9.76
C LEU A 201 9.83 7.67 -10.10
N SER A 202 9.66 6.43 -9.69
CA SER A 202 10.60 5.33 -9.93
C SER A 202 10.32 4.61 -11.24
N ALA A 203 9.12 4.80 -11.78
CA ALA A 203 8.66 4.32 -13.08
C ALA A 203 8.82 5.42 -14.15
N ASN A 204 7.81 5.65 -14.96
CA ASN A 204 7.83 6.62 -16.06
C ASN A 204 7.67 8.11 -15.63
N GLY A 205 7.59 8.40 -14.35
CA GLY A 205 7.45 9.76 -13.80
C GLY A 205 6.04 10.36 -13.91
N ASN A 206 5.05 9.60 -14.33
CA ASN A 206 3.68 10.09 -14.45
C ASN A 206 2.99 10.17 -13.08
N LEU A 207 2.81 11.40 -12.58
CA LEU A 207 2.18 11.70 -11.30
C LEU A 207 0.78 12.35 -11.45
N GLN A 208 0.17 12.27 -12.63
CA GLN A 208 -1.10 12.95 -12.91
C GLN A 208 -2.20 12.59 -11.90
N HIS A 209 -2.38 11.30 -11.59
CA HIS A 209 -3.40 10.83 -10.66
C HIS A 209 -3.06 11.16 -9.20
N TYR A 210 -1.78 11.15 -8.84
CA TYR A 210 -1.31 11.63 -7.53
C TYR A 210 -1.68 13.09 -7.33
N TYR A 211 -1.33 13.97 -8.28
CA TYR A 211 -1.67 15.40 -8.19
C TYR A 211 -3.17 15.64 -8.19
N PHE A 212 -3.94 14.83 -8.93
CA PHE A 212 -5.40 14.88 -8.86
C PHE A 212 -5.90 14.61 -7.43
N CYS A 213 -5.45 13.54 -6.78
CA CYS A 213 -5.83 13.19 -5.41
C CYS A 213 -5.41 14.28 -4.41
N LYS A 214 -4.17 14.79 -4.50
CA LYS A 214 -3.68 15.85 -3.61
C LYS A 214 -4.46 17.15 -3.76
N ARG A 215 -4.80 17.53 -4.98
CA ARG A 215 -5.66 18.69 -5.24
C ARG A 215 -7.04 18.49 -4.64
N LYS A 216 -7.67 17.31 -4.85
CA LYS A 216 -9.00 17.03 -4.28
C LYS A 216 -8.99 17.03 -2.76
N LEU A 217 -7.96 16.51 -2.12
CA LEU A 217 -7.78 16.62 -0.66
C LEU A 217 -7.68 18.07 -0.18
N SER A 218 -7.06 18.97 -0.96
CA SER A 218 -6.97 20.38 -0.59
C SER A 218 -8.23 21.19 -0.91
N GLU A 219 -9.05 20.75 -1.88
CA GLU A 219 -10.32 21.39 -2.26
C GLU A 219 -11.47 21.03 -1.32
N LEU A 220 -11.48 19.77 -0.84
CA LEU A 220 -12.53 19.25 0.04
C LEU A 220 -12.24 19.59 1.50
N LYS A 221 -13.27 20.08 2.21
CA LYS A 221 -13.20 20.29 3.66
C LYS A 221 -13.31 18.96 4.39
N GLU A 222 -12.78 18.93 5.61
CA GLU A 222 -12.86 17.74 6.48
C GLU A 222 -14.32 17.29 6.68
N GLU A 223 -15.24 18.23 6.87
CA GLU A 223 -16.67 17.96 7.04
C GLU A 223 -17.33 17.41 5.76
N GLU A 224 -16.74 17.63 4.59
CA GLU A 224 -17.24 17.08 3.33
C GLU A 224 -16.71 15.68 3.07
N ILE A 225 -15.56 15.34 3.64
CA ILE A 225 -14.94 14.01 3.55
C ILE A 225 -15.53 13.10 4.63
N HIS A 226 -15.70 13.63 5.85
CA HIS A 226 -16.22 12.93 7.03
C HIS A 226 -17.46 13.66 7.60
N PRO A 227 -18.57 13.70 6.84
CA PRO A 227 -19.76 14.38 7.34
C PRO A 227 -20.38 13.65 8.52
N GLU A 228 -20.93 14.39 9.48
CA GLU A 228 -21.77 13.79 10.51
C GLU A 228 -22.98 13.12 9.86
N PRO A 229 -23.30 11.87 10.23
CA PRO A 229 -24.43 11.14 9.67
C PRO A 229 -25.77 11.87 9.87
N LEU A 230 -26.48 12.18 8.80
CA LEU A 230 -27.79 12.84 8.85
C LEU A 230 -28.85 11.98 9.55
N LEU A 231 -28.81 10.65 9.36
CA LEU A 231 -29.68 9.70 10.03
C LEU A 231 -28.87 8.64 10.78
N ARG A 232 -29.45 8.22 11.91
CA ARG A 232 -28.93 7.11 12.71
C ARG A 232 -30.01 6.03 12.83
N GLY A 233 -29.66 4.85 13.32
CA GLY A 233 -30.60 3.72 13.46
C GLY A 233 -31.86 4.07 14.21
N ARG A 234 -31.80 4.93 15.24
CA ARG A 234 -32.96 5.42 16.00
C ARG A 234 -33.98 6.18 15.14
N ASP A 235 -33.51 6.90 14.12
CA ASP A 235 -34.39 7.68 13.24
C ASP A 235 -35.21 6.73 12.35
N LEU A 236 -34.58 5.66 11.85
CA LEU A 236 -35.26 4.61 11.09
C LEU A 236 -36.26 3.85 11.94
N ILE A 237 -35.96 3.59 13.23
CA ILE A 237 -36.93 3.00 14.17
C ILE A 237 -38.15 3.92 14.33
N ALA A 238 -37.90 5.22 14.51
CA ALA A 238 -39.00 6.22 14.61
C ALA A 238 -39.85 6.28 13.33
N MET A 239 -39.28 6.03 12.16
CA MET A 239 -39.98 5.86 10.89
C MET A 239 -40.70 4.51 10.77
N GLY A 240 -40.54 3.62 11.76
CA GLY A 240 -41.20 2.31 11.83
C GLY A 240 -40.53 1.20 11.07
N PHE A 241 -39.25 1.36 10.69
CA PHE A 241 -38.42 0.24 10.18
C PHE A 241 -38.00 -0.68 11.33
N SER A 242 -37.84 -1.97 11.04
CA SER A 242 -37.30 -2.93 12.00
C SER A 242 -35.81 -3.12 11.77
N PRO A 243 -34.96 -3.23 12.84
CA PRO A 243 -33.54 -3.52 12.70
C PRO A 243 -33.28 -4.79 11.88
N GLY A 244 -32.35 -4.69 10.89
CA GLY A 244 -32.02 -5.80 10.00
C GLY A 244 -31.17 -5.35 8.81
N PRO A 245 -30.95 -6.21 7.82
CA PRO A 245 -30.12 -5.90 6.65
C PRO A 245 -30.58 -4.65 5.88
N VAL A 246 -31.90 -4.38 5.84
CA VAL A 246 -32.48 -3.20 5.20
C VAL A 246 -32.03 -1.91 5.89
N PHE A 247 -31.84 -1.93 7.21
CA PHE A 247 -31.33 -0.80 7.97
C PHE A 247 -29.95 -0.34 7.48
N GLN A 248 -29.03 -1.28 7.36
CA GLN A 248 -27.67 -0.98 6.90
C GLN A 248 -27.68 -0.46 5.46
N LYS A 249 -28.56 -1.02 4.63
CA LYS A 249 -28.74 -0.56 3.25
C LYS A 249 -29.23 0.89 3.21
N ILE A 250 -30.28 1.22 3.97
CA ILE A 250 -30.85 2.59 4.02
C ILE A 250 -29.79 3.59 4.52
N LEU A 251 -29.12 3.30 5.65
CA LEU A 251 -28.10 4.20 6.21
C LEU A 251 -26.96 4.43 5.24
N ARG A 252 -26.51 3.39 4.54
CA ARG A 252 -25.47 3.49 3.52
C ARG A 252 -25.91 4.33 2.31
N GLU A 253 -27.13 4.17 1.83
CA GLU A 253 -27.65 4.95 0.71
C GLU A 253 -27.89 6.42 1.10
N VAL A 254 -28.33 6.69 2.35
CA VAL A 254 -28.41 8.06 2.88
C VAL A 254 -27.04 8.71 2.97
N GLU A 255 -26.04 8.00 3.47
CA GLU A 255 -24.65 8.48 3.49
C GLU A 255 -24.13 8.77 2.07
N GLU A 256 -24.45 7.89 1.10
CA GLU A 256 -24.06 8.09 -0.30
C GLU A 256 -24.69 9.36 -0.89
N ALA A 257 -26.00 9.57 -0.68
CA ALA A 257 -26.70 10.76 -1.12
C ALA A 257 -26.17 12.05 -0.44
N GLN A 258 -25.80 11.96 0.85
CA GLN A 258 -25.15 13.05 1.59
C GLN A 258 -23.77 13.39 1.00
N LEU A 259 -22.94 12.39 0.74
CA LEU A 259 -21.60 12.58 0.13
C LEU A 259 -21.69 13.11 -1.30
N GLU A 260 -22.70 12.74 -2.07
CA GLU A 260 -22.97 13.30 -3.42
C GLU A 260 -23.53 14.73 -3.34
N GLY A 261 -24.00 15.19 -2.17
CA GLY A 261 -24.61 16.52 -2.00
C GLY A 261 -26.08 16.57 -2.44
N GLU A 262 -26.74 15.42 -2.60
CA GLU A 262 -28.18 15.34 -2.93
C GLU A 262 -29.04 15.74 -1.76
N ILE A 263 -28.59 15.49 -0.53
CA ILE A 263 -29.25 15.82 0.74
C ILE A 263 -28.23 16.45 1.70
N GLY A 264 -28.61 17.51 2.39
CA GLY A 264 -27.74 18.27 3.30
C GLY A 264 -28.29 18.42 4.71
N SER A 265 -29.52 17.97 4.98
CA SER A 265 -30.16 18.10 6.28
C SER A 265 -30.86 16.79 6.70
N ARG A 266 -31.08 16.69 8.02
CA ARG A 266 -31.83 15.53 8.59
C ARG A 266 -33.25 15.44 8.03
N ASP A 267 -33.94 16.55 7.83
CA ASP A 267 -35.31 16.56 7.33
C ASP A 267 -35.36 16.13 5.84
N GLU A 268 -34.41 16.57 5.02
CA GLU A 268 -34.24 16.09 3.65
C GLU A 268 -33.97 14.59 3.61
N ALA A 269 -33.10 14.09 4.50
CA ALA A 269 -32.80 12.67 4.58
C ALA A 269 -34.01 11.82 4.99
N LEU A 270 -34.85 12.30 5.94
CA LEU A 270 -36.09 11.64 6.31
C LEU A 270 -37.07 11.58 5.14
N ALA A 271 -37.24 12.69 4.41
CA ALA A 271 -38.12 12.76 3.23
C ALA A 271 -37.60 11.79 2.13
N TRP A 272 -36.29 11.81 1.86
CA TRP A 272 -35.64 10.96 0.88
C TRP A 272 -35.85 9.47 1.16
N VAL A 273 -35.73 9.04 2.45
CA VAL A 273 -36.00 7.66 2.85
C VAL A 273 -37.48 7.34 2.70
N GLY A 274 -38.38 8.26 3.12
CA GLY A 274 -39.84 8.09 3.02
C GLY A 274 -40.32 7.91 1.58
N GLU A 275 -39.69 8.57 0.62
CA GLU A 275 -40.04 8.43 -0.80
C GLU A 275 -39.55 7.10 -1.41
N ARG A 276 -38.31 6.70 -1.11
CA ARG A 276 -37.68 5.53 -1.72
C ARG A 276 -38.04 4.21 -1.07
N TYR A 277 -38.34 4.25 0.23
CA TYR A 277 -38.67 3.09 1.04
C TYR A 277 -40.11 3.11 1.54
N LYS A 278 -41.03 3.66 0.74
CA LYS A 278 -42.47 3.61 1.03
C LYS A 278 -42.85 2.17 1.38
N ARG A 279 -43.44 1.98 2.55
CA ARG A 279 -44.08 0.70 2.87
C ARG A 279 -45.13 0.44 1.80
N SER A 280 -45.01 -0.66 1.10
CA SER A 280 -46.22 -1.26 0.52
C SER A 280 -47.18 -1.55 1.67
N PRO A 281 -48.43 -1.14 1.56
CA PRO A 281 -49.42 -1.33 2.60
C PRO A 281 -49.63 -2.79 2.95
#